data_60ada776fe995adf48c85d0cb13f0ed8
#
_entry.id   60ada776fe995adf48c85d0cb13f0ed8
#
_cell.length_a   1.000
_cell.length_b   1.000
_cell.length_c   1.000
_cell.angle_alpha   90.00
_cell.angle_beta   90.00
_cell.angle_gamma   90.00
#
_symmetry.space_group_name_H-M   'P 1'
#
loop_
_entity.id
_entity.type
_entity.pdbx_description
1 polymer ?
#
loop_
_entity_poly.entity_id
_entity_poly.type
_entity_poly.pdbx_seq_one_letter_code
_entity_poly.pdbx_strand_id
1 'polypeptide(L)'
;LQEISRNEPQTSDGADQLQVLQDYFRDYEAFFGQAYDRSGGVDGKRRQFGNLVLSRIPVKQVVHHPLPSPPDPEKRFMLRQASELQITDRDFSFRLVNTHLEYFSEKQQLQQVQQLRGLHQAACEIHHQPGIDHPGTPFEQYKPSQEVIMCGDFNFTPESNSYCQMLEPLPDNTPDLLDAWKVIHPETIRDATCGIFDRNQWEEGPHCRDYFFVSNNLAQRLDSITVNLTNRASDHQPVLLTIS
;
A
#
# COMPACT_ATOMS: atom_id res chain seq x y z
N LEU A 1 5.59 0.61 4.85
CA LEU A 1 6.93 0.66 4.26
C LEU A 1 6.94 -0.07 2.92
N GLN A 2 7.61 0.50 1.93
CA GLN A 2 7.82 -0.06 0.60
C GLN A 2 9.29 -0.42 0.42
N GLU A 3 9.60 -1.19 -0.64
CA GLU A 3 10.97 -1.53 -1.06
C GLU A 3 11.82 -2.28 -0.03
N ILE A 4 11.21 -3.16 0.74
CA ILE A 4 11.94 -4.01 1.69
C ILE A 4 12.61 -5.16 0.94
N SER A 5 13.95 -5.16 0.95
CA SER A 5 14.79 -6.18 0.32
C SER A 5 15.29 -7.19 1.34
N ARG A 6 15.37 -8.45 0.92
CA ARG A 6 15.98 -9.52 1.70
C ARG A 6 17.00 -10.26 0.83
N ASN A 7 18.23 -10.28 1.30
CA ASN A 7 19.37 -10.98 0.67
C ASN A 7 19.63 -10.57 -0.80
N GLU A 8 19.20 -9.37 -1.22
CA GLU A 8 19.46 -8.84 -2.56
C GLU A 8 20.90 -8.34 -2.66
N PRO A 9 21.74 -8.89 -3.58
CA PRO A 9 23.16 -8.57 -3.61
C PRO A 9 23.48 -7.13 -4.00
N GLN A 10 22.64 -6.51 -4.87
CA GLN A 10 22.95 -5.20 -5.46
C GLN A 10 22.21 -4.04 -4.82
N THR A 11 21.04 -4.27 -4.22
CA THR A 11 20.21 -3.18 -3.70
C THR A 11 20.29 -3.02 -2.18
N SER A 12 20.72 -4.05 -1.45
CA SER A 12 20.83 -3.99 0.00
C SER A 12 22.13 -4.63 0.53
N ASP A 13 23.15 -4.77 -0.31
CA ASP A 13 24.42 -5.47 0.02
C ASP A 13 24.19 -6.86 0.68
N GLY A 14 23.11 -7.52 0.30
CA GLY A 14 22.70 -8.80 0.85
C GLY A 14 22.06 -8.74 2.24
N ALA A 15 21.78 -7.56 2.77
CA ALA A 15 21.10 -7.42 4.07
C ALA A 15 19.68 -8.01 4.03
N ASP A 16 19.27 -8.60 5.13
CA ASP A 16 17.87 -8.94 5.40
C ASP A 16 17.20 -7.76 6.12
N GLN A 17 16.67 -6.80 5.34
CA GLN A 17 16.06 -5.60 5.92
C GLN A 17 14.83 -5.92 6.79
N LEU A 18 14.10 -7.00 6.47
CA LEU A 18 12.99 -7.43 7.32
C LEU A 18 13.48 -7.80 8.72
N GLN A 19 14.55 -8.61 8.80
CA GLN A 19 15.12 -9.00 10.09
C GLN A 19 15.63 -7.79 10.88
N VAL A 20 16.33 -6.87 10.21
CA VAL A 20 16.82 -5.63 10.84
C VAL A 20 15.66 -4.81 11.43
N LEU A 21 14.57 -4.65 10.68
CA LEU A 21 13.41 -3.89 11.15
C LEU A 21 12.66 -4.60 12.28
N GLN A 22 12.53 -5.92 12.25
CA GLN A 22 11.94 -6.70 13.34
C GLN A 22 12.77 -6.62 14.64
N ASP A 23 14.09 -6.64 14.52
CA ASP A 23 15.00 -6.50 15.66
C ASP A 23 14.93 -5.08 16.27
N TYR A 24 14.69 -4.07 15.46
CA TYR A 24 14.56 -2.68 15.91
C TYR A 24 13.16 -2.39 16.50
N PHE A 25 12.09 -2.88 15.84
CA PHE A 25 10.69 -2.64 16.21
C PHE A 25 10.07 -3.85 16.92
N ARG A 26 10.66 -4.28 18.03
CA ARG A 26 10.27 -5.52 18.77
C ARG A 26 8.85 -5.53 19.30
N ASP A 27 8.27 -4.34 19.54
CA ASP A 27 6.90 -4.18 20.05
C ASP A 27 5.85 -4.15 18.91
N TYR A 28 6.29 -4.38 17.67
CA TYR A 28 5.42 -4.43 16.50
C TYR A 28 5.36 -5.85 15.94
N GLU A 29 4.17 -6.25 15.53
CA GLU A 29 3.99 -7.39 14.65
C GLU A 29 4.31 -7.00 13.19
N ALA A 30 5.08 -7.83 12.50
CA ALA A 30 5.59 -7.54 11.17
C ALA A 30 4.93 -8.42 10.11
N PHE A 31 4.33 -7.81 9.08
CA PHE A 31 3.66 -8.48 7.98
C PHE A 31 4.36 -8.12 6.67
N PHE A 32 5.21 -9.02 6.21
CA PHE A 32 5.96 -8.85 4.96
C PHE A 32 5.20 -9.45 3.78
N GLY A 33 4.79 -8.60 2.84
CA GLY A 33 4.20 -8.99 1.56
C GLY A 33 5.26 -9.03 0.47
N GLN A 34 5.68 -10.22 0.08
CA GLN A 34 6.67 -10.37 -0.99
C GLN A 34 6.03 -10.17 -2.36
N ALA A 35 6.62 -9.31 -3.18
CA ALA A 35 6.26 -9.15 -4.58
C ALA A 35 6.94 -10.23 -5.45
N TYR A 36 8.17 -10.61 -5.10
CA TYR A 36 8.85 -11.76 -5.69
C TYR A 36 9.72 -12.51 -4.67
N ASP A 37 9.99 -13.77 -5.01
CA ASP A 37 10.90 -14.66 -4.31
C ASP A 37 11.72 -15.44 -5.35
N ARG A 38 13.06 -15.24 -5.37
CA ARG A 38 13.96 -15.76 -6.39
C ARG A 38 15.18 -16.45 -5.76
N SER A 39 15.81 -17.34 -6.51
CA SER A 39 17.14 -17.88 -6.16
C SER A 39 18.24 -16.84 -6.41
N GLY A 40 19.46 -17.12 -5.91
CA GLY A 40 20.65 -16.30 -6.17
C GLY A 40 20.83 -15.10 -5.24
N GLY A 41 20.31 -15.16 -4.03
CA GLY A 41 20.66 -14.24 -2.95
C GLY A 41 22.03 -14.56 -2.36
N VAL A 42 22.49 -13.67 -1.48
CA VAL A 42 23.77 -13.81 -0.76
C VAL A 42 23.77 -15.11 0.03
N ASP A 43 24.92 -15.81 0.07
CA ASP A 43 25.13 -17.10 0.75
C ASP A 43 24.16 -18.21 0.31
N GLY A 44 23.70 -18.17 -0.96
CA GLY A 44 22.75 -19.15 -1.50
C GLY A 44 21.34 -19.04 -0.96
N LYS A 45 21.02 -18.00 -0.21
CA LYS A 45 19.68 -17.71 0.29
C LYS A 45 18.75 -17.30 -0.84
N ARG A 46 17.46 -17.32 -0.57
CA ARG A 46 16.47 -16.72 -1.48
C ARG A 46 16.47 -15.20 -1.32
N ARG A 47 16.39 -14.50 -2.42
CA ARG A 47 16.25 -13.05 -2.47
C ARG A 47 14.78 -12.67 -2.65
N GLN A 48 14.32 -11.77 -1.82
CA GLN A 48 12.94 -11.34 -1.79
C GLN A 48 12.87 -9.81 -1.79
N PHE A 49 11.80 -9.30 -2.35
CA PHE A 49 11.50 -7.87 -2.36
C PHE A 49 10.00 -7.67 -2.19
N GLY A 50 9.59 -6.66 -1.44
CA GLY A 50 8.19 -6.40 -1.21
C GLY A 50 7.93 -5.23 -0.27
N ASN A 51 6.74 -5.25 0.34
CA ASN A 51 6.30 -4.21 1.26
C ASN A 51 6.14 -4.78 2.67
N LEU A 52 6.24 -3.91 3.67
CA LEU A 52 6.15 -4.29 5.08
C LEU A 52 5.11 -3.43 5.79
N VAL A 53 4.26 -4.07 6.56
CA VAL A 53 3.43 -3.40 7.58
C VAL A 53 3.96 -3.80 8.95
N LEU A 54 4.16 -2.80 9.80
CA LEU A 54 4.47 -2.98 11.22
C LEU A 54 3.27 -2.50 12.02
N SER A 55 2.70 -3.34 12.88
CA SER A 55 1.50 -3.02 13.64
C SER A 55 1.67 -3.27 15.13
N ARG A 56 1.21 -2.33 15.96
CA ARG A 56 0.98 -2.55 17.40
C ARG A 56 -0.48 -2.85 17.71
N ILE A 57 -1.35 -2.70 16.70
CA ILE A 57 -2.76 -3.04 16.81
C ILE A 57 -2.94 -4.47 16.31
N PRO A 58 -3.73 -5.31 16.99
CA PRO A 58 -3.96 -6.69 16.56
C PRO A 58 -4.50 -6.78 15.13
N VAL A 59 -3.86 -7.60 14.31
CA VAL A 59 -4.29 -7.90 12.94
C VAL A 59 -5.02 -9.24 12.94
N LYS A 60 -6.26 -9.26 12.46
CA LYS A 60 -7.11 -10.46 12.45
C LYS A 60 -6.84 -11.38 11.28
N GLN A 61 -6.55 -10.80 10.14
CA GLN A 61 -6.27 -11.53 8.90
C GLN A 61 -5.33 -10.74 8.01
N VAL A 62 -4.46 -11.44 7.30
CA VAL A 62 -3.58 -10.86 6.28
C VAL A 62 -3.77 -11.64 4.98
N VAL A 63 -3.93 -10.93 3.87
CA VAL A 63 -3.95 -11.51 2.52
C VAL A 63 -2.98 -10.74 1.64
N HIS A 64 -2.14 -11.44 0.90
CA HIS A 64 -1.23 -10.83 -0.07
C HIS A 64 -1.77 -11.08 -1.49
N HIS A 65 -2.06 -10.01 -2.20
CA HIS A 65 -2.62 -10.04 -3.54
C HIS A 65 -1.54 -9.71 -4.57
N PRO A 66 -1.13 -10.66 -5.44
CA PRO A 66 -0.33 -10.33 -6.60
C PRO A 66 -1.07 -9.30 -7.47
N LEU A 67 -0.36 -8.27 -7.91
CA LEU A 67 -0.93 -7.29 -8.82
C LEU A 67 -0.61 -7.62 -10.28
N PRO A 68 -1.49 -7.31 -11.24
CA PRO A 68 -1.30 -7.64 -12.64
C PRO A 68 -0.06 -6.96 -13.22
N SER A 69 0.65 -7.70 -14.07
CA SER A 69 1.82 -7.24 -14.81
C SER A 69 1.73 -7.71 -16.27
N PRO A 70 0.75 -7.19 -17.05
CA PRO A 70 0.60 -7.57 -18.45
C PRO A 70 1.85 -7.21 -19.25
N PRO A 71 2.19 -7.98 -20.31
CA PRO A 71 3.37 -7.70 -21.09
C PRO A 71 3.39 -6.28 -21.66
N ASP A 72 4.52 -5.60 -21.44
CA ASP A 72 4.86 -4.30 -22.02
C ASP A 72 6.34 -4.37 -22.44
N PRO A 73 6.64 -4.86 -23.64
CA PRO A 73 7.99 -5.32 -24.01
C PRO A 73 9.03 -4.19 -24.10
N GLU A 74 8.60 -2.94 -24.23
CA GLU A 74 9.49 -1.78 -24.27
C GLU A 74 9.80 -1.19 -22.90
N LYS A 75 9.19 -1.72 -21.85
CA LYS A 75 9.33 -1.23 -20.48
C LYS A 75 9.99 -2.27 -19.57
N ARG A 76 10.91 -1.83 -18.74
CA ARG A 76 11.32 -2.63 -17.59
C ARG A 76 10.22 -2.61 -16.54
N PHE A 77 10.07 -3.67 -15.78
CA PHE A 77 9.08 -3.78 -14.71
C PHE A 77 9.55 -4.74 -13.64
N MET A 78 8.92 -4.70 -12.50
CA MET A 78 9.01 -5.75 -11.49
C MET A 78 7.62 -6.16 -11.00
N LEU A 79 7.54 -7.38 -10.45
CA LEU A 79 6.29 -7.85 -9.86
C LEU A 79 5.89 -6.96 -8.69
N ARG A 80 4.60 -6.67 -8.60
CA ARG A 80 4.00 -5.83 -7.56
C ARG A 80 2.96 -6.63 -6.79
N GLN A 81 2.66 -6.20 -5.59
CA GLN A 81 1.66 -6.81 -4.72
C GLN A 81 0.98 -5.77 -3.84
N ALA A 82 -0.17 -6.12 -3.29
CA ALA A 82 -0.84 -5.40 -2.22
C ALA A 82 -1.00 -6.31 -1.01
N SER A 83 -0.62 -5.84 0.17
CA SER A 83 -0.89 -6.51 1.45
C SER A 83 -2.15 -5.93 2.05
N GLU A 84 -3.18 -6.73 2.21
CA GLU A 84 -4.44 -6.37 2.85
C GLU A 84 -4.50 -6.96 4.25
N LEU A 85 -4.69 -6.10 5.24
CA LEU A 85 -4.77 -6.44 6.65
C LEU A 85 -6.14 -6.05 7.19
N GLN A 86 -6.84 -6.99 7.83
CA GLN A 86 -8.04 -6.70 8.61
C GLN A 86 -7.61 -6.32 10.03
N ILE A 87 -7.80 -5.06 10.39
CA ILE A 87 -7.40 -4.48 11.67
C ILE A 87 -8.65 -4.19 12.48
N THR A 88 -8.58 -4.47 13.79
CA THR A 88 -9.63 -4.07 14.73
C THR A 88 -8.96 -3.41 15.93
N ASP A 89 -9.29 -2.14 16.15
CA ASP A 89 -8.93 -1.39 17.35
C ASP A 89 -10.20 -1.07 18.13
N ARG A 90 -10.31 -1.67 19.33
CA ARG A 90 -11.52 -1.56 20.18
C ARG A 90 -12.78 -1.99 19.39
N ASP A 91 -13.69 -1.05 19.15
CA ASP A 91 -14.97 -1.27 18.46
C ASP A 91 -14.92 -0.86 16.97
N PHE A 92 -13.75 -0.43 16.49
CA PHE A 92 -13.56 0.02 15.11
C PHE A 92 -12.73 -0.99 14.31
N SER A 93 -13.29 -1.43 13.19
CA SER A 93 -12.62 -2.34 12.25
C SER A 93 -12.47 -1.70 10.89
N PHE A 94 -11.28 -1.82 10.30
CA PHE A 94 -11.01 -1.34 8.96
C PHE A 94 -10.01 -2.27 8.25
N ARG A 95 -9.94 -2.16 6.93
CA ARG A 95 -8.92 -2.83 6.12
C ARG A 95 -7.81 -1.85 5.78
N LEU A 96 -6.57 -2.25 6.01
CA LEU A 96 -5.38 -1.54 5.55
C LEU A 96 -4.83 -2.26 4.33
N VAL A 97 -4.69 -1.58 3.20
CA VAL A 97 -4.06 -2.09 1.99
C VAL A 97 -2.78 -1.31 1.75
N ASN A 98 -1.63 -1.99 1.91
CA ASN A 98 -0.31 -1.41 1.66
C ASN A 98 0.21 -1.90 0.31
N THR A 99 0.58 -0.98 -0.57
CA THR A 99 1.00 -1.31 -1.94
C THR A 99 2.19 -0.47 -2.42
N HIS A 100 2.81 -0.92 -3.51
CA HIS A 100 3.78 -0.18 -4.30
C HIS A 100 3.52 -0.51 -5.76
N LEU A 101 3.01 0.44 -6.54
CA LEU A 101 2.58 0.22 -7.92
C LEU A 101 3.74 0.34 -8.91
N GLU A 102 3.47 -0.03 -10.16
CA GLU A 102 4.43 0.04 -11.26
C GLU A 102 4.75 1.49 -11.63
N TYR A 103 6.03 1.75 -11.92
CA TYR A 103 6.54 3.07 -12.26
C TYR A 103 6.68 3.30 -13.77
N PHE A 104 7.19 2.31 -14.51
CA PHE A 104 7.60 2.48 -15.91
C PHE A 104 6.50 2.26 -16.93
N SER A 105 5.50 1.44 -16.60
CA SER A 105 4.42 1.05 -17.51
C SER A 105 3.07 1.56 -17.01
N GLU A 106 2.58 2.63 -17.62
CA GLU A 106 1.23 3.14 -17.37
C GLU A 106 0.16 2.06 -17.60
N LYS A 107 0.36 1.20 -18.61
CA LYS A 107 -0.53 0.07 -18.90
C LYS A 107 -0.65 -0.88 -17.71
N GLN A 108 0.48 -1.23 -17.06
CA GLN A 108 0.49 -2.08 -15.89
C GLN A 108 -0.10 -1.35 -14.68
N GLN A 109 0.26 -0.10 -14.49
CA GLN A 109 -0.21 0.75 -13.39
C GLN A 109 -1.74 0.91 -13.40
N LEU A 110 -2.35 1.18 -14.56
CA LEU A 110 -3.80 1.28 -14.70
C LEU A 110 -4.51 -0.04 -14.35
N GLN A 111 -3.96 -1.19 -14.75
CA GLN A 111 -4.53 -2.49 -14.35
C GLN A 111 -4.34 -2.79 -12.87
N GLN A 112 -3.25 -2.34 -12.26
CA GLN A 112 -3.03 -2.46 -10.82
C GLN A 112 -4.01 -1.60 -10.04
N VAL A 113 -4.29 -0.39 -10.47
CA VAL A 113 -5.35 0.47 -9.91
C VAL A 113 -6.72 -0.20 -10.03
N GLN A 114 -7.05 -0.74 -11.20
CA GLN A 114 -8.30 -1.48 -11.40
C GLN A 114 -8.41 -2.67 -10.43
N GLN A 115 -7.32 -3.42 -10.24
CA GLN A 115 -7.28 -4.54 -9.29
C GLN A 115 -7.51 -4.08 -7.84
N LEU A 116 -6.88 -2.99 -7.40
CA LEU A 116 -7.09 -2.45 -6.05
C LEU A 116 -8.55 -2.05 -5.81
N ARG A 117 -9.18 -1.40 -6.78
CA ARG A 117 -10.60 -1.05 -6.76
C ARG A 117 -11.49 -2.31 -6.70
N GLY A 118 -11.15 -3.32 -7.51
CA GLY A 118 -11.84 -4.62 -7.51
C GLY A 118 -11.71 -5.38 -6.18
N LEU A 119 -10.55 -5.30 -5.51
CA LEU A 119 -10.37 -5.87 -4.17
C LEU A 119 -11.30 -5.20 -3.14
N HIS A 120 -11.45 -3.88 -3.22
CA HIS A 120 -12.37 -3.16 -2.34
C HIS A 120 -13.82 -3.56 -2.60
N GLN A 121 -14.24 -3.62 -3.87
CA GLN A 121 -15.57 -4.06 -4.25
C GLN A 121 -15.85 -5.48 -3.76
N ALA A 122 -14.97 -6.42 -4.04
CA ALA A 122 -15.14 -7.82 -3.61
C ALA A 122 -15.26 -7.96 -2.09
N ALA A 123 -14.47 -7.19 -1.33
CA ALA A 123 -14.59 -7.19 0.12
C ALA A 123 -15.95 -6.63 0.61
N CYS A 124 -16.48 -5.60 -0.03
CA CYS A 124 -17.81 -5.07 0.27
C CYS A 124 -18.92 -6.08 -0.09
N GLU A 125 -18.78 -6.79 -1.20
CA GLU A 125 -19.71 -7.88 -1.58
C GLU A 125 -19.70 -9.00 -0.53
N ILE A 126 -18.52 -9.45 -0.08
CA ILE A 126 -18.40 -10.46 0.99
C ILE A 126 -18.98 -9.92 2.31
N HIS A 127 -18.78 -8.62 2.62
CA HIS A 127 -19.38 -8.00 3.81
C HIS A 127 -20.90 -8.13 3.83
N HIS A 128 -21.55 -7.91 2.68
CA HIS A 128 -23.02 -7.98 2.55
C HIS A 128 -23.53 -9.41 2.42
N GLN A 129 -22.73 -10.30 1.82
CA GLN A 129 -23.11 -11.69 1.56
C GLN A 129 -22.00 -12.64 2.04
N PRO A 130 -21.78 -12.74 3.37
CA PRO A 130 -20.74 -13.61 3.90
C PRO A 130 -21.06 -15.08 3.60
N GLY A 131 -20.00 -15.86 3.39
CA GLY A 131 -20.11 -17.32 3.27
C GLY A 131 -20.55 -17.99 4.59
N ILE A 132 -20.69 -19.31 4.55
CA ILE A 132 -20.96 -20.10 5.76
C ILE A 132 -19.68 -20.16 6.60
N ASP A 133 -19.78 -19.75 7.87
CA ASP A 133 -18.66 -19.71 8.79
C ASP A 133 -18.49 -21.05 9.53
N HIS A 134 -17.24 -21.51 9.65
CA HIS A 134 -16.84 -22.67 10.44
C HIS A 134 -15.70 -22.31 11.37
N PRO A 135 -15.97 -21.66 12.53
CA PRO A 135 -14.98 -21.16 13.45
C PRO A 135 -13.93 -22.19 13.88
N GLY A 136 -12.66 -21.77 13.99
CA GLY A 136 -11.56 -22.64 14.40
C GLY A 136 -11.10 -23.65 13.35
N THR A 137 -11.56 -23.53 12.13
CA THR A 137 -11.15 -24.36 10.99
C THR A 137 -10.58 -23.50 9.86
N PRO A 138 -9.94 -24.11 8.81
CA PRO A 138 -9.55 -23.36 7.61
C PRO A 138 -10.72 -22.71 6.83
N PHE A 139 -11.95 -23.02 7.17
CA PHE A 139 -13.17 -22.45 6.58
C PHE A 139 -13.78 -21.35 7.46
N GLU A 140 -13.08 -20.90 8.50
CA GLU A 140 -13.47 -19.75 9.29
C GLU A 140 -13.53 -18.51 8.43
N GLN A 141 -14.63 -17.76 8.52
CA GLN A 141 -14.86 -16.56 7.71
C GLN A 141 -14.63 -15.31 8.55
N TYR A 142 -13.73 -14.47 8.08
CA TYR A 142 -13.61 -13.12 8.60
C TYR A 142 -14.45 -12.18 7.73
N LYS A 143 -15.48 -11.58 8.32
CA LYS A 143 -16.27 -10.56 7.62
C LYS A 143 -15.40 -9.32 7.40
N PRO A 144 -15.01 -9.00 6.14
CA PRO A 144 -14.17 -7.85 5.88
C PRO A 144 -14.91 -6.55 6.20
N SER A 145 -14.20 -5.54 6.70
CA SER A 145 -14.76 -4.21 6.86
C SER A 145 -14.99 -3.54 5.50
N GLN A 146 -16.04 -2.72 5.42
CA GLN A 146 -16.25 -1.83 4.26
C GLN A 146 -15.35 -0.59 4.33
N GLU A 147 -14.92 -0.21 5.53
CA GLU A 147 -13.93 0.83 5.73
C GLU A 147 -12.55 0.34 5.26
N VAL A 148 -11.93 1.11 4.35
CA VAL A 148 -10.61 0.80 3.83
C VAL A 148 -9.70 2.02 3.83
N ILE A 149 -8.44 1.80 4.18
CA ILE A 149 -7.32 2.71 3.97
C ILE A 149 -6.34 2.03 3.02
N MET A 150 -6.14 2.58 1.84
CA MET A 150 -5.11 2.14 0.91
C MET A 150 -3.95 3.12 0.95
N CYS A 151 -2.75 2.65 1.22
CA CYS A 151 -1.58 3.49 1.36
C CYS A 151 -0.35 2.90 0.68
N GLY A 152 0.61 3.76 0.37
CA GLY A 152 1.89 3.36 -0.21
C GLY A 152 2.38 4.28 -1.30
N ASP A 153 3.38 3.80 -2.03
CA ASP A 153 3.88 4.44 -3.23
C ASP A 153 3.06 3.97 -4.44
N PHE A 154 2.22 4.85 -4.93
CA PHE A 154 1.37 4.58 -6.10
C PHE A 154 2.07 4.90 -7.42
N ASN A 155 3.25 5.51 -7.38
CA ASN A 155 4.06 5.83 -8.55
C ASN A 155 3.35 6.67 -9.63
N PHE A 156 2.30 7.39 -9.27
CA PHE A 156 1.62 8.32 -10.15
C PHE A 156 1.49 9.71 -9.53
N THR A 157 1.26 10.72 -10.35
CA THR A 157 1.00 12.08 -9.89
C THR A 157 -0.50 12.39 -9.90
N PRO A 158 -0.95 13.46 -9.22
CA PRO A 158 -2.39 13.82 -9.16
C PRO A 158 -3.03 14.13 -10.53
N GLU A 159 -2.22 14.38 -11.56
CA GLU A 159 -2.69 14.70 -12.92
C GLU A 159 -2.80 13.45 -13.82
N SER A 160 -2.36 12.29 -13.34
CA SER A 160 -2.29 11.06 -14.13
C SER A 160 -3.66 10.40 -14.32
N ASN A 161 -3.78 9.59 -15.38
CA ASN A 161 -4.95 8.76 -15.64
C ASN A 161 -5.18 7.75 -14.49
N SER A 162 -4.10 7.20 -13.93
CA SER A 162 -4.17 6.25 -12.81
C SER A 162 -4.77 6.88 -11.56
N TYR A 163 -4.42 8.13 -11.24
CA TYR A 163 -5.03 8.88 -10.15
C TYR A 163 -6.51 9.14 -10.39
N CYS A 164 -6.87 9.60 -11.59
CA CYS A 164 -8.28 9.81 -11.95
C CYS A 164 -9.08 8.50 -11.82
N GLN A 165 -8.55 7.38 -12.37
CA GLN A 165 -9.20 6.08 -12.29
C GLN A 165 -9.38 5.60 -10.83
N MET A 166 -8.41 5.90 -9.94
CA MET A 166 -8.50 5.51 -8.53
C MET A 166 -9.73 6.16 -7.85
N LEU A 167 -10.11 7.36 -8.26
CA LEU A 167 -11.20 8.16 -7.70
C LEU A 167 -12.53 8.08 -8.48
N GLU A 168 -12.60 7.31 -9.56
CA GLU A 168 -13.87 7.08 -10.26
C GLU A 168 -14.90 6.44 -9.32
N PRO A 169 -16.19 6.75 -9.45
CA PRO A 169 -17.24 6.11 -8.66
C PRO A 169 -17.14 4.58 -8.72
N LEU A 170 -17.48 3.93 -7.62
CA LEU A 170 -17.58 2.48 -7.50
C LEU A 170 -19.03 2.03 -7.67
N PRO A 171 -19.27 0.75 -8.00
CA PRO A 171 -20.62 0.21 -8.11
C PRO A 171 -21.41 0.35 -6.81
N ASP A 172 -22.74 0.29 -6.91
CA ASP A 172 -23.67 0.36 -5.78
C ASP A 172 -23.25 -0.54 -4.61
N ASN A 173 -23.46 -0.05 -3.39
CA ASN A 173 -23.05 -0.68 -2.12
C ASN A 173 -21.53 -0.82 -1.88
N THR A 174 -20.70 -0.18 -2.70
CA THR A 174 -19.26 -0.07 -2.45
C THR A 174 -18.93 1.39 -2.16
N PRO A 175 -18.46 1.75 -0.96
CA PRO A 175 -18.04 3.11 -0.65
C PRO A 175 -16.96 3.60 -1.61
N ASP A 176 -17.15 4.79 -2.21
CA ASP A 176 -16.15 5.39 -3.10
C ASP A 176 -14.82 5.65 -2.38
N LEU A 177 -13.73 5.65 -3.13
CA LEU A 177 -12.41 5.99 -2.61
C LEU A 177 -12.18 7.50 -2.73
N LEU A 178 -11.69 8.10 -1.67
CA LEU A 178 -11.34 9.51 -1.58
C LEU A 178 -9.84 9.64 -1.29
N ASP A 179 -9.23 10.68 -1.83
CA ASP A 179 -7.88 11.07 -1.46
C ASP A 179 -7.90 11.80 -0.11
N ALA A 180 -7.28 11.21 0.92
CA ALA A 180 -7.27 11.75 2.27
C ALA A 180 -6.68 13.17 2.35
N TRP A 181 -5.67 13.49 1.50
CA TRP A 181 -5.16 14.86 1.42
C TRP A 181 -6.23 15.86 1.00
N LYS A 182 -6.97 15.53 -0.06
CA LYS A 182 -8.04 16.42 -0.55
C LYS A 182 -9.23 16.55 0.40
N VAL A 183 -9.48 15.53 1.22
CA VAL A 183 -10.51 15.60 2.27
C VAL A 183 -10.10 16.57 3.38
N ILE A 184 -8.85 16.48 3.85
CA ILE A 184 -8.35 17.30 4.97
C ILE A 184 -7.94 18.70 4.49
N HIS A 185 -7.35 18.81 3.30
CA HIS A 185 -6.76 20.04 2.76
C HIS A 185 -7.32 20.37 1.37
N PRO A 186 -8.65 20.64 1.24
CA PRO A 186 -9.31 20.78 -0.07
C PRO A 186 -8.74 21.93 -0.92
N GLU A 187 -8.29 23.00 -0.28
CA GLU A 187 -7.81 24.22 -0.93
C GLU A 187 -6.27 24.35 -0.93
N THR A 188 -5.56 23.38 -0.35
CA THR A 188 -4.12 23.48 -0.18
C THR A 188 -3.39 22.65 -1.25
N ILE A 189 -2.32 23.23 -1.81
CA ILE A 189 -1.42 22.48 -2.68
C ILE A 189 -0.83 21.32 -1.88
N ARG A 190 -0.81 20.15 -2.50
CA ARG A 190 -0.28 18.95 -1.87
C ARG A 190 1.23 19.07 -1.64
N ASP A 191 1.67 18.69 -0.45
CA ASP A 191 3.08 18.53 -0.15
C ASP A 191 3.71 17.41 -1.00
N ALA A 192 4.96 17.64 -1.40
CA ALA A 192 5.72 16.65 -2.15
C ALA A 192 6.14 15.49 -1.25
N THR A 193 6.09 14.28 -1.77
CA THR A 193 6.55 13.07 -1.06
C THR A 193 7.85 12.49 -1.61
N CYS A 194 8.33 12.98 -2.76
CA CYS A 194 9.63 12.62 -3.33
C CYS A 194 10.24 13.82 -4.09
N GLY A 195 11.49 13.67 -4.56
CA GLY A 195 12.20 14.70 -5.32
C GLY A 195 12.63 15.95 -4.52
N ILE A 196 12.53 15.95 -3.19
CA ILE A 196 12.90 17.09 -2.35
C ILE A 196 14.41 17.21 -2.24
N PHE A 197 15.09 16.11 -1.98
CA PHE A 197 16.54 16.08 -1.73
C PHE A 197 17.33 15.39 -2.83
N ASP A 198 16.81 14.32 -3.43
CA ASP A 198 17.45 13.59 -4.51
C ASP A 198 17.04 14.14 -5.88
N ARG A 199 17.86 15.05 -6.39
CA ARG A 199 17.67 15.67 -7.71
C ARG A 199 18.26 14.84 -8.85
N ASN A 200 19.08 13.84 -8.54
CA ASN A 200 19.65 12.98 -9.58
C ASN A 200 18.64 11.93 -10.04
N GLN A 201 17.85 11.41 -9.12
CA GLN A 201 16.76 10.47 -9.43
C GLN A 201 15.51 11.19 -9.93
N TRP A 202 15.21 12.39 -9.38
CA TRP A 202 14.00 13.16 -9.63
C TRP A 202 14.32 14.53 -10.25
N GLU A 203 14.66 14.53 -11.55
CA GLU A 203 15.02 15.75 -12.29
C GLU A 203 13.87 16.78 -12.33
N GLU A 204 12.61 16.31 -12.34
CA GLU A 204 11.40 17.13 -12.29
C GLU A 204 11.22 17.89 -10.96
N GLY A 205 11.96 17.50 -9.93
CA GLY A 205 11.91 18.13 -8.62
C GLY A 205 10.82 17.60 -7.71
N PRO A 206 10.42 18.36 -6.66
CA PRO A 206 9.45 17.91 -5.67
C PRO A 206 8.08 17.63 -6.28
N HIS A 207 7.55 16.42 -6.04
CA HIS A 207 6.22 16.00 -6.45
C HIS A 207 5.67 14.90 -5.53
N CYS A 208 4.40 14.52 -5.71
CA CYS A 208 3.74 13.51 -4.89
C CYS A 208 3.57 12.19 -5.64
N ARG A 209 3.93 11.07 -4.99
CA ARG A 209 3.70 9.69 -5.43
C ARG A 209 3.12 8.79 -4.35
N ASP A 210 3.14 9.25 -3.09
CA ASP A 210 2.68 8.51 -1.93
C ASP A 210 1.34 9.05 -1.48
N TYR A 211 0.37 8.14 -1.27
CA TYR A 211 -1.00 8.51 -1.00
C TYR A 211 -1.60 7.70 0.15
N PHE A 212 -2.64 8.28 0.74
CA PHE A 212 -3.68 7.58 1.47
C PHE A 212 -5.01 7.79 0.73
N PHE A 213 -5.54 6.70 0.17
CA PHE A 213 -6.92 6.67 -0.31
C PHE A 213 -7.78 5.99 0.74
N VAL A 214 -8.91 6.58 1.05
CA VAL A 214 -9.82 6.09 2.08
C VAL A 214 -11.23 5.92 1.50
N SER A 215 -11.97 4.95 1.99
CA SER A 215 -13.39 4.84 1.64
C SER A 215 -14.18 6.04 2.21
N ASN A 216 -15.18 6.51 1.48
CA ASN A 216 -15.92 7.74 1.83
C ASN A 216 -16.63 7.66 3.19
N ASN A 217 -17.04 6.47 3.63
CA ASN A 217 -17.62 6.25 4.95
C ASN A 217 -16.59 6.42 6.10
N LEU A 218 -15.29 6.47 5.78
CA LEU A 218 -14.20 6.72 6.73
C LEU A 218 -13.80 8.21 6.80
N ALA A 219 -14.26 9.03 5.84
CA ALA A 219 -13.82 10.41 5.71
C ALA A 219 -14.04 11.27 6.97
N GLN A 220 -15.13 11.04 7.72
CA GLN A 220 -15.43 11.77 8.94
C GLN A 220 -14.52 11.45 10.13
N ARG A 221 -13.72 10.36 10.02
CA ARG A 221 -12.75 9.95 11.04
C ARG A 221 -11.33 10.46 10.77
N LEU A 222 -11.14 11.18 9.66
CA LEU A 222 -9.82 11.73 9.32
C LEU A 222 -9.56 13.00 10.15
N ASP A 223 -8.55 12.95 11.00
CA ASP A 223 -8.16 14.08 11.85
C ASP A 223 -7.08 14.95 11.21
N SER A 224 -6.04 14.32 10.65
CA SER A 224 -4.94 15.04 10.01
C SER A 224 -4.17 14.17 9.01
N ILE A 225 -3.56 14.82 8.03
CA ILE A 225 -2.55 14.23 7.15
C ILE A 225 -1.40 15.22 6.99
N THR A 226 -0.16 14.73 7.14
CA THR A 226 1.05 15.56 7.03
C THR A 226 2.18 14.80 6.35
N VAL A 227 3.09 15.53 5.70
CA VAL A 227 4.32 15.01 5.11
C VAL A 227 5.51 15.53 5.90
N ASN A 228 6.43 14.66 6.30
CA ASN A 228 7.66 15.08 6.96
C ASN A 228 8.70 15.56 5.92
N LEU A 229 8.61 16.81 5.53
CA LEU A 229 9.44 17.42 4.48
C LEU A 229 10.94 17.52 4.84
N THR A 230 11.33 17.23 6.08
CA THR A 230 12.72 17.37 6.55
C THR A 230 13.46 16.04 6.66
N ASN A 231 12.75 14.91 6.55
CA ASN A 231 13.37 13.59 6.63
C ASN A 231 14.30 13.34 5.44
N ARG A 232 15.49 12.77 5.72
CA ARG A 232 16.52 12.45 4.71
C ARG A 232 16.93 10.97 4.71
N ALA A 233 16.18 10.13 5.39
CA ALA A 233 16.50 8.70 5.50
C ALA A 233 16.08 7.89 4.27
N SER A 234 15.30 8.50 3.38
CA SER A 234 14.83 7.92 2.11
C SER A 234 14.73 9.04 1.06
N ASP A 235 14.68 8.68 -0.19
CA ASP A 235 14.32 9.56 -1.32
C ASP A 235 12.81 9.90 -1.32
N HIS A 236 12.00 9.14 -0.57
CA HIS A 236 10.61 9.46 -0.26
C HIS A 236 10.44 10.01 1.16
N GLN A 237 9.44 10.86 1.34
CA GLN A 237 9.09 11.48 2.60
C GLN A 237 8.04 10.68 3.36
N PRO A 238 8.17 10.48 4.67
CA PRO A 238 7.13 9.86 5.48
C PRO A 238 5.84 10.67 5.43
N VAL A 239 4.72 9.99 5.14
CA VAL A 239 3.37 10.55 5.21
C VAL A 239 2.67 9.98 6.42
N LEU A 240 2.10 10.84 7.25
CA LEU A 240 1.38 10.48 8.47
C LEU A 240 -0.10 10.82 8.32
N LEU A 241 -0.96 9.81 8.46
CA LEU A 241 -2.41 9.96 8.57
C LEU A 241 -2.86 9.66 10.00
N THR A 242 -3.66 10.52 10.58
CA THR A 242 -4.30 10.30 11.89
C THR A 242 -5.80 10.15 11.70
N ILE A 243 -6.37 9.14 12.36
CA ILE A 243 -7.81 8.86 12.38
C ILE A 243 -8.30 8.67 13.81
N SER A 244 -9.56 9.04 14.10
CA SER A 244 -10.23 8.89 15.41
C SER A 244 -11.32 7.82 15.43
#